data_f7d2a9766582397dc9f6fd03493df430
#
_entry.id   f7d2a9766582397dc9f6fd03493df430
#
_cell.length_a   1.000
_cell.length_b   1.000
_cell.length_c   1.000
_cell.angle_alpha   90.00
_cell.angle_beta   90.00
_cell.angle_gamma   90.00
#
_symmetry.space_group_name_H-M   'P 1'
#
loop_
_entity.id
_entity.type
_entity.pdbx_description
1 polymer ?
#
loop_
_entity_poly.entity_id
_entity_poly.type
_entity_poly.pdbx_seq_one_letter_code
_entity_poly.pdbx_strand_id
1 'polypeptide(L)'
;MFFMNTVNGFFNQYVVGHSEWMGAVGLVASIPGIAFPIFWPKLKKIFGKKGFFHIFLAMFIVGELLTYVWSREGMHDALWLAYIATFIKQWGLTSATGFMWALVPEVIAYGELKSGKRNAAIINAIMGLFFKIGFTIGGAIPLWLLAVYGFNETGAQQSASAIDGIIMTAVWIPIALAIVSMIIMQVYPISDKNVTLSLIHISEPT
;
A
#
# COMPACT_ATOMS: atom_id res chain seq x y z
N MET A 1 -2.84 -2.98 -1.57
CA MET A 1 -2.94 -4.09 -0.60
C MET A 1 -3.60 -5.33 -1.21
N PHE A 2 -4.82 -5.26 -1.73
CA PHE A 2 -5.53 -6.40 -2.33
C PHE A 2 -4.77 -7.01 -3.51
N PHE A 3 -4.32 -6.17 -4.43
CA PHE A 3 -3.50 -6.55 -5.59
C PHE A 3 -2.34 -7.48 -5.22
N MET A 4 -1.63 -7.17 -4.14
CA MET A 4 -0.48 -7.96 -3.68
C MET A 4 -0.88 -9.30 -3.06
N ASN A 5 -1.97 -9.34 -2.28
CA ASN A 5 -2.40 -10.58 -1.65
C ASN A 5 -2.81 -11.63 -2.67
N THR A 6 -3.37 -11.22 -3.82
CA THR A 6 -3.77 -12.12 -4.90
C THR A 6 -2.57 -12.85 -5.51
N VAL A 7 -1.41 -12.19 -5.61
CA VAL A 7 -0.23 -12.72 -6.32
C VAL A 7 0.81 -13.32 -5.38
N ASN A 8 0.81 -12.94 -4.09
CA ASN A 8 1.80 -13.43 -3.12
C ASN A 8 1.85 -14.96 -3.02
N GLY A 9 0.70 -15.64 -3.12
CA GLY A 9 0.66 -17.11 -3.14
C GLY A 9 1.43 -17.70 -4.31
N PHE A 10 1.17 -17.20 -5.49
CA PHE A 10 1.86 -17.64 -6.72
C PHE A 10 3.36 -17.29 -6.71
N PHE A 11 3.71 -16.11 -6.17
CA PHE A 11 5.11 -15.71 -6.01
C PHE A 11 5.89 -16.68 -5.11
N ASN A 12 5.37 -17.03 -3.94
CA ASN A 12 6.02 -17.96 -3.03
C ASN A 12 6.09 -19.39 -3.60
N GLN A 13 5.04 -19.83 -4.30
CA GLN A 13 4.95 -21.18 -4.83
C GLN A 13 5.79 -21.39 -6.07
N TYR A 14 5.75 -20.46 -7.04
CA TYR A 14 6.32 -20.70 -8.37
C TYR A 14 7.62 -19.92 -8.62
N VAL A 15 7.86 -18.81 -7.93
CA VAL A 15 9.09 -18.01 -8.09
C VAL A 15 10.14 -18.44 -7.08
N VAL A 16 9.74 -18.46 -5.79
CA VAL A 16 10.68 -18.80 -4.70
C VAL A 16 10.75 -20.32 -4.45
N GLY A 17 9.62 -21.03 -4.63
CA GLY A 17 9.54 -22.47 -4.41
C GLY A 17 9.28 -22.89 -2.95
N HIS A 18 9.05 -21.95 -2.04
CA HIS A 18 8.90 -22.16 -0.61
C HIS A 18 7.52 -21.74 -0.10
N SER A 19 6.47 -22.45 -0.54
CA SER A 19 5.11 -22.17 -0.09
C SER A 19 4.89 -22.41 1.41
N GLU A 20 5.69 -23.28 2.04
CA GLU A 20 5.67 -23.57 3.48
C GLU A 20 6.05 -22.36 4.34
N TRP A 21 6.79 -21.41 3.80
CA TRP A 21 7.21 -20.18 4.53
C TRP A 21 6.12 -19.11 4.59
N MET A 22 5.05 -19.25 3.80
CA MET A 22 3.98 -18.25 3.71
C MET A 22 3.39 -17.88 5.08
N GLY A 23 3.21 -18.87 5.96
CA GLY A 23 2.68 -18.64 7.31
C GLY A 23 3.62 -17.79 8.17
N ALA A 24 4.91 -18.14 8.19
CA ALA A 24 5.91 -17.41 8.97
C ALA A 24 6.15 -16.00 8.43
N VAL A 25 6.25 -15.84 7.11
CA VAL A 25 6.37 -14.54 6.44
C VAL A 25 5.13 -13.68 6.67
N GLY A 26 3.93 -14.27 6.65
CA GLY A 26 2.67 -13.60 6.94
C GLY A 26 2.57 -13.10 8.39
N LEU A 27 3.09 -13.86 9.36
CA LEU A 27 3.18 -13.41 10.75
C LEU A 27 4.09 -12.16 10.87
N VAL A 28 5.27 -12.20 10.26
CA VAL A 28 6.17 -11.04 10.23
C VAL A 28 5.52 -9.84 9.55
N ALA A 29 4.77 -10.05 8.48
CA ALA A 29 4.01 -9.01 7.77
C ALA A 29 2.96 -8.32 8.66
N SER A 30 2.39 -9.01 9.63
CA SER A 30 1.35 -8.45 10.51
C SER A 30 1.91 -7.52 11.60
N ILE A 31 3.17 -7.70 12.00
CA ILE A 31 3.80 -6.95 13.11
C ILE A 31 3.74 -5.44 12.91
N PRO A 32 4.13 -4.88 11.75
CA PRO A 32 4.09 -3.44 11.56
C PRO A 32 2.69 -2.84 11.69
N GLY A 33 1.66 -3.55 11.23
CA GLY A 33 0.27 -3.10 11.31
C GLY A 33 -0.28 -3.03 12.73
N ILE A 34 0.23 -3.86 13.63
CA ILE A 34 -0.20 -3.93 15.03
C ILE A 34 0.63 -2.98 15.91
N ALA A 35 1.96 -3.01 15.76
CA ALA A 35 2.87 -2.35 16.69
C ALA A 35 3.09 -0.86 16.41
N PHE A 36 3.10 -0.46 15.12
CA PHE A 36 3.56 0.89 14.76
C PHE A 36 2.50 1.99 14.62
N PRO A 37 1.19 1.74 14.53
CA PRO A 37 0.20 2.82 14.44
C PRO A 37 0.27 3.81 15.60
N ILE A 38 0.69 3.38 16.79
CA ILE A 38 0.85 4.23 17.98
C ILE A 38 1.87 5.37 17.75
N PHE A 39 2.83 5.17 16.86
CA PHE A 39 3.87 6.16 16.55
C PHE A 39 3.49 7.13 15.42
N TRP A 40 2.44 6.86 14.64
CA TRP A 40 2.05 7.68 13.50
C TRP A 40 1.79 9.16 13.84
N PRO A 41 1.09 9.52 14.93
CA PRO A 41 0.89 10.92 15.27
C PRO A 41 2.21 11.68 15.53
N LYS A 42 3.17 11.02 16.17
CA LYS A 42 4.49 11.60 16.43
C LYS A 42 5.30 11.77 15.15
N LEU A 43 5.32 10.75 14.32
CA LEU A 43 6.03 10.77 13.04
C LEU A 43 5.42 11.80 12.07
N LYS A 44 4.08 11.92 12.05
CA LYS A 44 3.38 12.96 11.28
C LYS A 44 3.80 14.38 11.71
N LYS A 45 3.97 14.62 13.02
CA LYS A 45 4.45 15.92 13.53
C LYS A 45 5.87 16.25 13.06
N ILE A 46 6.74 15.23 12.97
CA ILE A 46 8.16 15.42 12.58
C ILE A 46 8.28 15.66 11.06
N PHE A 47 7.63 14.83 10.25
CA PHE A 47 7.80 14.82 8.79
C PHE A 47 6.73 15.62 8.03
N GLY A 48 5.68 16.08 8.71
CA GLY A 48 4.51 16.65 8.08
C GLY A 48 3.71 15.62 7.26
N LYS A 49 2.57 16.02 6.73
CA LYS A 49 1.64 15.11 6.00
C LYS A 49 2.28 14.51 4.75
N LYS A 50 2.83 15.36 3.89
CA LYS A 50 3.44 14.90 2.63
C LYS A 50 4.70 14.09 2.91
N GLY A 51 5.57 14.56 3.82
CA GLY A 51 6.78 13.85 4.19
C GLY A 51 6.51 12.45 4.75
N PHE A 52 5.55 12.33 5.67
CA PHE A 52 5.12 11.04 6.22
C PHE A 52 4.72 10.06 5.11
N PHE A 53 3.82 10.48 4.21
CA PHE A 53 3.33 9.64 3.12
C PHE A 53 4.46 9.18 2.18
N HIS A 54 5.34 10.12 1.79
CA HIS A 54 6.47 9.81 0.91
C HIS A 54 7.48 8.87 1.53
N ILE A 55 7.86 9.07 2.81
CA ILE A 55 8.82 8.22 3.51
C ILE A 55 8.30 6.78 3.58
N PHE A 56 7.03 6.59 3.96
CA PHE A 56 6.48 5.25 4.08
C PHE A 56 6.25 4.56 2.74
N LEU A 57 5.88 5.30 1.67
CA LEU A 57 5.86 4.72 0.33
C LEU A 57 7.26 4.43 -0.22
N ALA A 58 8.26 5.24 0.12
CA ALA A 58 9.65 4.92 -0.22
C ALA A 58 10.12 3.65 0.50
N MET A 59 9.79 3.47 1.78
CA MET A 59 10.04 2.22 2.51
C MET A 59 9.35 1.02 1.83
N PHE A 60 8.10 1.19 1.40
CA PHE A 60 7.39 0.16 0.64
C PHE A 60 8.15 -0.22 -0.63
N ILE A 61 8.60 0.76 -1.42
CA ILE A 61 9.39 0.53 -2.64
C ILE A 61 10.69 -0.22 -2.32
N VAL A 62 11.40 0.18 -1.26
CA VAL A 62 12.62 -0.54 -0.82
C VAL A 62 12.30 -1.99 -0.47
N GLY A 63 11.21 -2.24 0.25
CA GLY A 63 10.77 -3.60 0.57
C GLY A 63 10.41 -4.42 -0.66
N GLU A 64 9.80 -3.82 -1.69
CA GLU A 64 9.54 -4.48 -2.97
C GLU A 64 10.82 -4.79 -3.76
N LEU A 65 11.79 -3.87 -3.75
CA LEU A 65 13.10 -4.13 -4.37
C LEU A 65 13.85 -5.27 -3.66
N LEU A 66 13.75 -5.37 -2.33
CA LEU A 66 14.29 -6.53 -1.60
C LEU A 66 13.52 -7.82 -1.94
N THR A 67 12.21 -7.75 -2.15
CA THR A 67 11.41 -8.88 -2.65
C THR A 67 11.87 -9.31 -4.04
N TYR A 68 12.21 -8.36 -4.91
CA TYR A 68 12.82 -8.66 -6.22
C TYR A 68 14.18 -9.34 -6.08
N VAL A 69 15.05 -8.88 -5.18
CA VAL A 69 16.34 -9.54 -4.91
C VAL A 69 16.12 -10.98 -4.42
N TRP A 70 15.13 -11.20 -3.59
CA TRP A 70 14.76 -12.54 -3.11
C TRP A 70 14.27 -13.46 -4.24
N SER A 71 13.65 -12.92 -5.29
CA SER A 71 13.22 -13.68 -6.47
C SER A 71 14.36 -14.09 -7.41
N ARG A 72 15.60 -13.67 -7.14
CA ARG A 72 16.75 -14.01 -8.00
C ARG A 72 17.33 -15.37 -7.65
N GLU A 73 17.84 -16.08 -8.66
CA GLU A 73 18.54 -17.34 -8.49
C GLU A 73 19.64 -17.24 -7.43
N GLY A 74 19.73 -18.22 -6.55
CA GLY A 74 20.67 -18.26 -5.44
C GLY A 74 20.23 -17.50 -4.17
N MET A 75 19.10 -16.77 -4.21
CA MET A 75 18.55 -16.06 -3.04
C MET A 75 17.23 -16.68 -2.53
N HIS A 76 16.68 -17.66 -3.23
CA HIS A 76 15.38 -18.25 -2.88
C HIS A 76 15.37 -18.85 -1.46
N ASP A 77 16.46 -19.48 -1.04
CA ASP A 77 16.60 -20.10 0.31
C ASP A 77 16.88 -19.08 1.42
N ALA A 78 17.00 -17.77 1.09
CA ALA A 78 17.33 -16.73 2.06
C ALA A 78 16.07 -16.28 2.83
N LEU A 79 15.58 -17.11 3.75
CA LEU A 79 14.39 -16.80 4.58
C LEU A 79 14.54 -15.48 5.37
N TRP A 80 15.75 -15.16 5.83
CA TRP A 80 16.03 -13.88 6.49
C TRP A 80 15.73 -12.67 5.60
N LEU A 81 16.01 -12.80 4.28
CA LEU A 81 15.73 -11.73 3.31
C LEU A 81 14.21 -11.58 3.12
N ALA A 82 13.48 -12.70 3.06
CA ALA A 82 12.02 -12.69 3.03
C ALA A 82 11.41 -11.93 4.21
N TYR A 83 11.92 -12.18 5.42
CA TYR A 83 11.44 -11.50 6.64
C TYR A 83 11.73 -10.00 6.59
N ILE A 84 12.95 -9.59 6.23
CA ILE A 84 13.33 -8.18 6.15
C ILE A 84 12.53 -7.46 5.06
N ALA A 85 12.47 -8.02 3.87
CA ALA A 85 11.73 -7.47 2.73
C ALA A 85 10.25 -7.26 3.09
N THR A 86 9.61 -8.30 3.62
CA THR A 86 8.20 -8.28 3.97
C THR A 86 7.92 -7.32 5.13
N PHE A 87 8.78 -7.27 6.15
CA PHE A 87 8.62 -6.35 7.27
C PHE A 87 8.67 -4.89 6.81
N ILE A 88 9.70 -4.52 6.04
CA ILE A 88 9.89 -3.14 5.53
C ILE A 88 8.74 -2.75 4.60
N LYS A 89 8.41 -3.62 3.64
CA LYS A 89 7.31 -3.43 2.70
C LYS A 89 5.98 -3.22 3.41
N GLN A 90 5.66 -4.09 4.35
CA GLN A 90 4.38 -4.03 5.05
C GLN A 90 4.29 -2.84 5.99
N TRP A 91 5.39 -2.46 6.63
CA TRP A 91 5.43 -1.24 7.45
C TRP A 91 5.16 0.00 6.60
N GLY A 92 5.83 0.13 5.46
CA GLY A 92 5.59 1.21 4.51
C GLY A 92 4.14 1.27 4.05
N LEU A 93 3.61 0.15 3.55
CA LEU A 93 2.26 0.06 3.01
C LEU A 93 1.17 0.34 4.06
N THR A 94 1.28 -0.27 5.24
CA THR A 94 0.28 -0.12 6.31
C THR A 94 0.26 1.30 6.83
N SER A 95 1.44 1.93 7.01
CA SER A 95 1.52 3.32 7.47
C SER A 95 0.98 4.30 6.44
N ALA A 96 1.31 4.14 5.17
CA ALA A 96 0.79 5.00 4.09
C ALA A 96 -0.74 4.86 3.96
N THR A 97 -1.26 3.62 3.98
CA THR A 97 -2.70 3.35 3.87
C THR A 97 -3.47 3.86 5.10
N GLY A 98 -2.97 3.60 6.31
CA GLY A 98 -3.58 4.08 7.55
C GLY A 98 -3.60 5.61 7.62
N PHE A 99 -2.56 6.26 7.12
CA PHE A 99 -2.51 7.72 7.03
C PHE A 99 -3.59 8.28 6.09
N MET A 100 -3.88 7.63 4.98
CA MET A 100 -4.96 8.07 4.08
C MET A 100 -6.33 8.12 4.80
N TRP A 101 -6.62 7.14 5.66
CA TRP A 101 -7.83 7.16 6.48
C TRP A 101 -7.84 8.31 7.48
N ALA A 102 -6.70 8.67 8.03
CA ALA A 102 -6.57 9.81 8.94
C ALA A 102 -6.77 11.18 8.24
N LEU A 103 -6.65 11.26 6.92
CA LEU A 103 -6.91 12.49 6.16
C LEU A 103 -8.42 12.76 5.96
N VAL A 104 -9.28 11.76 6.06
CA VAL A 104 -10.72 11.90 5.76
C VAL A 104 -11.42 12.95 6.64
N PRO A 105 -11.26 12.93 7.98
CA PRO A 105 -11.82 13.97 8.84
C PRO A 105 -11.31 15.38 8.49
N GLU A 106 -10.05 15.49 8.08
CA GLU A 106 -9.45 16.77 7.69
C GLU A 106 -10.06 17.32 6.38
N VAL A 107 -10.32 16.45 5.41
CA VAL A 107 -10.99 16.81 4.15
C VAL A 107 -12.42 17.26 4.43
N ILE A 108 -13.14 16.59 5.34
CA ILE A 108 -14.49 16.97 5.76
C ILE A 108 -14.48 18.36 6.41
N ALA A 109 -13.59 18.60 7.38
CA ALA A 109 -13.47 19.88 8.07
C ALA A 109 -13.08 21.03 7.12
N TYR A 110 -12.15 20.79 6.21
CA TYR A 110 -11.77 21.78 5.19
C TYR A 110 -12.93 22.10 4.23
N GLY A 111 -13.68 21.07 3.81
CA GLY A 111 -14.87 21.24 2.98
C GLY A 111 -15.96 22.05 3.66
N GLU A 112 -16.19 21.83 4.96
CA GLU A 112 -17.14 22.59 5.80
C GLU A 112 -16.76 24.06 5.91
N LEU A 113 -15.47 24.34 6.20
CA LEU A 113 -14.95 25.69 6.26
C LEU A 113 -15.16 26.46 4.94
N LYS A 114 -14.93 25.79 3.80
CA LYS A 114 -15.01 26.45 2.47
C LYS A 114 -16.41 26.62 1.94
N SER A 115 -17.34 25.72 2.25
CA SER A 115 -18.71 25.69 1.70
C SER A 115 -19.78 26.12 2.70
N GLY A 116 -19.46 26.28 3.99
CA GLY A 116 -20.42 26.52 5.05
C GLY A 116 -21.38 25.36 5.33
N LYS A 117 -21.16 24.19 4.70
CA LYS A 117 -22.04 23.01 4.82
C LYS A 117 -21.22 21.77 5.13
N ARG A 118 -21.66 20.98 6.10
CA ARG A 118 -21.02 19.72 6.47
C ARG A 118 -21.44 18.59 5.52
N ASN A 119 -20.60 18.32 4.53
CA ASN A 119 -20.85 17.34 3.48
C ASN A 119 -20.17 15.97 3.78
N ALA A 120 -20.06 15.56 5.05
CA ALA A 120 -19.39 14.35 5.47
C ALA A 120 -19.94 13.08 4.77
N ALA A 121 -21.26 12.99 4.59
CA ALA A 121 -21.88 11.84 3.94
C ALA A 121 -21.45 11.69 2.48
N ILE A 122 -21.38 12.80 1.73
CA ILE A 122 -20.97 12.80 0.31
C ILE A 122 -19.49 12.44 0.19
N ILE A 123 -18.63 13.00 1.03
CA ILE A 123 -17.18 12.72 1.01
C ILE A 123 -16.94 11.23 1.31
N ASN A 124 -17.60 10.68 2.34
CA ASN A 124 -17.47 9.26 2.67
C ASN A 124 -18.04 8.35 1.56
N ALA A 125 -19.16 8.73 0.91
CA ALA A 125 -19.73 7.98 -0.19
C ALA A 125 -18.79 7.92 -1.40
N ILE A 126 -18.21 9.06 -1.80
CA ILE A 126 -17.24 9.15 -2.90
C ILE A 126 -16.00 8.31 -2.57
N MET A 127 -15.47 8.45 -1.36
CA MET A 127 -14.30 7.67 -0.93
C MET A 127 -14.61 6.17 -0.94
N GLY A 128 -15.77 5.75 -0.43
CA GLY A 128 -16.21 4.36 -0.46
C GLY A 128 -16.38 3.81 -1.88
N LEU A 129 -16.86 4.64 -2.81
CA LEU A 129 -16.97 4.29 -4.23
C LEU A 129 -15.58 4.01 -4.84
N PHE A 130 -14.64 4.96 -4.69
CA PHE A 130 -13.27 4.78 -5.21
C PHE A 130 -12.54 3.62 -4.55
N PHE A 131 -12.80 3.37 -3.27
CA PHE A 131 -12.24 2.22 -2.57
C PHE A 131 -12.75 0.90 -3.17
N LYS A 132 -14.06 0.78 -3.43
CA LYS A 132 -14.65 -0.41 -4.08
C LYS A 132 -14.11 -0.60 -5.50
N ILE A 133 -13.99 0.46 -6.29
CA ILE A 133 -13.38 0.42 -7.62
C ILE A 133 -11.95 -0.10 -7.52
N GLY A 134 -11.15 0.45 -6.60
CA GLY A 134 -9.78 0.02 -6.37
C GLY A 134 -9.66 -1.46 -5.95
N PHE A 135 -10.58 -1.96 -5.13
CA PHE A 135 -10.66 -3.38 -4.77
C PHE A 135 -10.95 -4.27 -5.97
N THR A 136 -11.95 -3.90 -6.77
CA THR A 136 -12.34 -4.68 -7.95
C THR A 136 -11.20 -4.75 -8.97
N ILE A 137 -10.61 -3.61 -9.28
CA ILE A 137 -9.45 -3.51 -10.20
C ILE A 137 -8.26 -4.28 -9.62
N GLY A 138 -7.98 -4.10 -8.33
CA GLY A 138 -6.86 -4.76 -7.63
C GLY A 138 -7.00 -6.27 -7.49
N GLY A 139 -8.20 -6.82 -7.59
CA GLY A 139 -8.43 -8.27 -7.63
C GLY A 139 -8.38 -8.84 -9.05
N ALA A 140 -8.94 -8.14 -10.03
CA ALA A 140 -9.10 -8.65 -11.39
C ALA A 140 -7.84 -8.49 -12.26
N ILE A 141 -7.18 -7.32 -12.22
CA ILE A 141 -6.02 -7.03 -13.09
C ILE A 141 -4.87 -8.02 -12.88
N PRO A 142 -4.46 -8.39 -11.65
CA PRO A 142 -3.38 -9.35 -11.45
C PRO A 142 -3.61 -10.68 -12.15
N LEU A 143 -4.79 -11.24 -12.00
CA LEU A 143 -5.14 -12.54 -12.60
C LEU A 143 -5.21 -12.44 -14.12
N TRP A 144 -5.75 -11.35 -14.65
CA TRP A 144 -5.75 -11.10 -16.09
C TRP A 144 -4.32 -10.97 -16.65
N LEU A 145 -3.44 -10.26 -15.98
CA LEU A 145 -2.03 -10.15 -16.37
C LEU A 145 -1.34 -11.52 -16.37
N LEU A 146 -1.53 -12.32 -15.32
CA LEU A 146 -0.97 -13.65 -15.26
C LEU A 146 -1.44 -14.52 -16.44
N ALA A 147 -2.73 -14.44 -16.80
CA ALA A 147 -3.27 -15.14 -17.96
C ALA A 147 -2.60 -14.67 -19.29
N VAL A 148 -2.35 -13.37 -19.45
CA VAL A 148 -1.64 -12.82 -20.63
C VAL A 148 -0.20 -13.34 -20.72
N TYR A 149 0.47 -13.52 -19.57
CA TYR A 149 1.82 -14.10 -19.52
C TYR A 149 1.83 -15.65 -19.63
N GLY A 150 0.66 -16.27 -19.84
CA GLY A 150 0.55 -17.71 -20.05
C GLY A 150 0.66 -18.55 -18.76
N PHE A 151 0.27 -17.96 -17.62
CA PHE A 151 0.19 -18.69 -16.36
C PHE A 151 -0.83 -19.84 -16.46
N ASN A 152 -0.43 -21.02 -16.03
CA ASN A 152 -1.27 -22.23 -16.06
C ASN A 152 -1.53 -22.69 -14.61
N GLU A 153 -2.78 -22.56 -14.15
CA GLU A 153 -3.19 -22.95 -12.79
C GLU A 153 -3.04 -24.45 -12.51
N THR A 154 -3.12 -25.28 -13.54
CA THR A 154 -3.03 -26.76 -13.42
C THR A 154 -1.61 -27.29 -13.64
N GLY A 155 -0.67 -26.45 -14.06
CA GLY A 155 0.70 -26.83 -14.35
C GLY A 155 1.57 -26.88 -13.10
N ALA A 156 2.24 -28.00 -12.85
CA ALA A 156 3.22 -28.13 -11.77
C ALA A 156 4.45 -27.23 -11.98
N GLN A 157 4.78 -26.95 -13.23
CA GLN A 157 5.87 -26.06 -13.63
C GLN A 157 5.31 -24.94 -14.51
N GLN A 158 5.79 -23.73 -14.29
CA GLN A 158 5.41 -22.55 -15.05
C GLN A 158 6.45 -22.23 -16.13
N SER A 159 6.01 -21.65 -17.23
CA SER A 159 6.93 -21.13 -18.26
C SER A 159 7.75 -19.95 -17.72
N ALA A 160 8.92 -19.68 -18.30
CA ALA A 160 9.72 -18.52 -17.97
C ALA A 160 8.91 -17.20 -18.09
N SER A 161 8.09 -17.10 -19.13
CA SER A 161 7.19 -15.95 -19.32
C SER A 161 6.18 -15.82 -18.16
N ALA A 162 5.61 -16.92 -17.69
CA ALA A 162 4.67 -16.89 -16.55
C ALA A 162 5.37 -16.47 -15.24
N ILE A 163 6.60 -16.93 -15.01
CA ILE A 163 7.43 -16.50 -13.87
C ILE A 163 7.70 -15.00 -13.95
N ASP A 164 8.11 -14.49 -15.10
CA ASP A 164 8.31 -13.05 -15.31
C ASP A 164 7.01 -12.26 -15.08
N GLY A 165 5.87 -12.79 -15.51
CA GLY A 165 4.55 -12.23 -15.26
C GLY A 165 4.21 -12.16 -13.77
N ILE A 166 4.56 -13.19 -12.99
CA ILE A 166 4.36 -13.18 -11.53
C ILE A 166 5.24 -12.10 -10.89
N ILE A 167 6.52 -12.01 -11.26
CA ILE A 167 7.46 -11.00 -10.72
C ILE A 167 7.01 -9.59 -11.12
N MET A 168 6.61 -9.39 -12.37
CA MET A 168 6.09 -8.10 -12.85
C MET A 168 4.89 -7.64 -12.03
N THR A 169 3.96 -8.56 -11.80
CA THR A 169 2.72 -8.29 -11.08
C THR A 169 2.95 -8.15 -9.57
N ALA A 170 3.83 -8.95 -8.96
CA ALA A 170 4.07 -8.92 -7.52
C ALA A 170 4.94 -7.75 -7.09
N VAL A 171 5.88 -7.28 -7.92
CA VAL A 171 6.90 -6.30 -7.55
C VAL A 171 6.79 -5.00 -8.34
N TRP A 172 6.89 -5.07 -9.68
CA TRP A 172 7.05 -3.84 -10.48
C TRP A 172 5.78 -3.00 -10.58
N ILE A 173 4.62 -3.63 -10.70
CA ILE A 173 3.34 -2.90 -10.74
C ILE A 173 3.06 -2.20 -9.40
N PRO A 174 3.20 -2.85 -8.23
CA PRO A 174 3.09 -2.15 -6.94
C PRO A 174 4.05 -0.97 -6.78
N ILE A 175 5.30 -1.09 -7.25
CA ILE A 175 6.26 0.02 -7.25
C ILE A 175 5.75 1.17 -8.12
N ALA A 176 5.28 0.89 -9.35
CA ALA A 176 4.75 1.92 -10.24
C ALA A 176 3.54 2.63 -9.62
N LEU A 177 2.61 1.88 -9.03
CA LEU A 177 1.44 2.44 -8.34
C LEU A 177 1.84 3.28 -7.12
N ALA A 178 2.87 2.89 -6.38
CA ALA A 178 3.40 3.67 -5.26
C ALA A 178 3.97 5.01 -5.75
N ILE A 179 4.75 5.00 -6.84
CA ILE A 179 5.31 6.22 -7.44
C ILE A 179 4.18 7.15 -7.92
N VAL A 180 3.16 6.62 -8.61
CA VAL A 180 1.99 7.41 -9.03
C VAL A 180 1.29 8.01 -7.82
N SER A 181 1.11 7.25 -6.73
CA SER A 181 0.50 7.73 -5.50
C SER A 181 1.32 8.85 -4.84
N MET A 182 2.65 8.76 -4.88
CA MET A 182 3.55 9.83 -4.40
C MET A 182 3.40 11.11 -5.22
N ILE A 183 3.29 11.00 -6.55
CA ILE A 183 3.07 12.15 -7.45
C ILE A 183 1.71 12.81 -7.17
N ILE A 184 0.65 12.01 -7.03
CA ILE A 184 -0.69 12.53 -6.69
C ILE A 184 -0.67 13.27 -5.35
N MET A 185 0.04 12.77 -4.35
CA MET A 185 0.15 13.42 -3.04
C MET A 185 0.86 14.79 -3.12
N GLN A 186 1.73 15.03 -4.09
CA GLN A 186 2.34 16.36 -4.28
C GLN A 186 1.30 17.45 -4.60
N VAL A 187 0.26 17.08 -5.34
CA VAL A 187 -0.82 18.00 -5.76
C VAL A 187 -1.85 18.23 -4.65
N TYR A 188 -1.76 17.48 -3.53
CA TYR A 188 -2.71 17.57 -2.42
C TYR A 188 -2.66 18.97 -1.76
N PRO A 189 -3.79 19.74 -1.79
CA PRO A 189 -3.78 21.17 -1.48
C PRO A 189 -3.90 21.50 0.01
N ILE A 190 -4.31 20.53 0.86
CA ILE A 190 -4.63 20.79 2.28
C ILE A 190 -3.34 20.75 3.11
N SER A 191 -2.87 21.95 3.51
CA SER A 191 -1.71 22.09 4.42
C SER A 191 -2.12 21.97 5.89
N ASP A 192 -1.13 21.69 6.78
CA ASP A 192 -1.37 21.63 8.22
C ASP A 192 -1.89 22.97 8.78
N LYS A 193 -1.46 24.10 8.21
CA LYS A 193 -1.96 25.44 8.58
C LYS A 193 -3.47 25.59 8.31
N ASN A 194 -3.96 25.09 7.18
CA ASN A 194 -5.38 25.18 6.81
C ASN A 194 -6.28 24.36 7.75
N VAL A 195 -5.77 23.23 8.26
CA VAL A 195 -6.52 22.39 9.20
C VAL A 195 -6.59 23.03 10.59
N THR A 196 -5.50 23.63 11.06
CA THR A 196 -5.48 24.33 12.34
C THR A 196 -6.46 25.51 12.36
N LEU A 197 -6.53 26.29 11.28
CA LEU A 197 -7.50 27.38 11.11
C LEU A 197 -8.94 26.86 11.10
N SER A 198 -9.22 25.72 10.44
CA SER A 198 -10.56 25.14 10.41
C SER A 198 -11.01 24.64 11.78
N LEU A 199 -10.11 24.07 12.58
CA LEU A 199 -10.42 23.61 13.93
C LEU A 199 -10.68 24.77 14.92
N ILE A 200 -9.96 25.88 14.79
CA ILE A 200 -10.17 27.07 15.61
C ILE A 200 -11.55 27.69 15.30
N HIS A 201 -11.93 27.81 14.03
CA HIS A 201 -13.25 28.34 13.64
C HIS A 201 -14.43 27.46 14.07
N ILE A 202 -14.25 26.13 14.15
CA ILE A 202 -15.30 25.20 14.62
C ILE A 202 -15.43 25.25 16.15
N SER A 203 -14.36 25.59 16.87
CA SER A 203 -14.37 25.67 18.34
C SER A 203 -14.84 27.02 18.90
N GLU A 204 -14.96 28.08 18.09
CA GLU A 204 -15.54 29.39 18.45
C GLU A 204 -16.93 29.53 17.80
N PRO A 205 -18.01 29.07 18.47
CA PRO A 205 -19.38 29.42 18.01
C PRO A 205 -19.60 30.91 18.26
N THR A 206 -19.77 31.67 17.19
CA THR A 206 -20.33 33.05 17.23
C THR A 206 -21.79 32.98 17.63
#